data_6b1145bf178c7d02c88ee43d4e913b73
#
_entry.id   6b1145bf178c7d02c88ee43d4e913b73
#
_cell.length_a   1.000
_cell.length_b   1.000
_cell.length_c   1.000
_cell.angle_alpha   90.00
_cell.angle_beta   90.00
_cell.angle_gamma   90.00
#
_symmetry.space_group_name_H-M   'P 1'
#
loop_
_entity.id
_entity.type
_entity.pdbx_description
1 polymer ?
#
loop_
_entity_poly.entity_id
_entity_poly.type
_entity_poly.pdbx_seq_one_letter_code
_entity_poly.pdbx_strand_id
1 'polypeptide(L)'
;MKRDFIRKTGLLAAVLMFAFAVNAQDAGSDAVLKLTLDDALQIALSENPTIRVAEQQIEVKKISKDEAWQALLPSADFNGTVQYTVLAAVMKLNGMEFKMGQDNTSTWNGQIQVSLPIFAPTVYATMNLTKSDLDNAVEQSRSSKLDLVNQVTKAYYQVILAQDSYDVLCKSLEQAEKNYNVIKSLYELGGTSEYDKISAEVQFRSLNPTVIQARNAVTLAKLQLMVLMGIDPETEIVIEDSLEDYEYQLYEEALQAGNFSLENNTNMRQLKLNETMLNQTLKVQKMNFMPTLALAGTYAFQSLYNDNWNVFDYTWAKSSSIVLSLSVPIFRMGNFTKIRSTKLQISQLSENINYTEKQLNIQARSYVDNMKANAEQVASNREAIEQAEKGREIASKRYEIGKGTILELNNSEVSLTQAKLTYSQSIYNYLAAKADLDKVLGDESKIQETNKE
;
A
#
# COMPACT_ATOMS: atom_id res chain seq x y z
N MET A 1 -29.88 24.90 -13.24
CA MET A 1 -29.25 23.62 -13.55
C MET A 1 -28.35 23.00 -12.46
N LYS A 2 -27.85 23.74 -11.46
CA LYS A 2 -27.03 23.17 -10.34
C LYS A 2 -27.83 22.59 -9.15
N ARG A 3 -29.11 22.91 -9.01
CA ARG A 3 -29.95 22.45 -7.89
C ARG A 3 -30.56 21.05 -8.08
N ASP A 4 -30.72 20.61 -9.32
CA ASP A 4 -31.34 19.31 -9.62
C ASP A 4 -30.32 18.14 -9.64
N PHE A 5 -29.03 18.44 -9.78
CA PHE A 5 -27.95 17.45 -9.71
C PHE A 5 -27.70 16.95 -8.27
N ILE A 6 -27.75 17.87 -7.29
CA ILE A 6 -27.58 17.56 -5.86
C ILE A 6 -28.75 16.75 -5.29
N ARG A 7 -29.97 16.92 -5.85
CA ARG A 7 -31.14 16.15 -5.43
C ARG A 7 -31.14 14.69 -5.93
N LYS A 8 -30.55 14.43 -7.11
CA LYS A 8 -30.51 13.06 -7.68
C LYS A 8 -29.40 12.22 -7.07
N THR A 9 -28.25 12.80 -6.72
CA THR A 9 -27.17 12.09 -6.00
C THR A 9 -27.54 11.82 -4.54
N GLY A 10 -28.27 12.71 -3.89
CA GLY A 10 -28.78 12.49 -2.52
C GLY A 10 -29.83 11.37 -2.42
N LEU A 11 -30.63 11.13 -3.48
CA LEU A 11 -31.64 10.07 -3.48
C LEU A 11 -31.03 8.68 -3.77
N LEU A 12 -29.97 8.57 -4.56
CA LEU A 12 -29.26 7.32 -4.80
C LEU A 12 -28.45 6.86 -3.57
N ALA A 13 -27.82 7.80 -2.85
CA ALA A 13 -27.12 7.50 -1.60
C ALA A 13 -28.10 7.07 -0.48
N ALA A 14 -29.33 7.63 -0.45
CA ALA A 14 -30.34 7.24 0.52
C ALA A 14 -30.95 5.86 0.23
N VAL A 15 -31.03 5.42 -1.02
CA VAL A 15 -31.55 4.10 -1.40
C VAL A 15 -30.51 3.00 -1.14
N LEU A 16 -29.22 3.27 -1.32
CA LEU A 16 -28.14 2.34 -0.94
C LEU A 16 -27.98 2.21 0.57
N MET A 17 -28.16 3.28 1.36
CA MET A 17 -28.18 3.17 2.82
C MET A 17 -29.41 2.43 3.37
N PHE A 18 -30.53 2.38 2.65
CA PHE A 18 -31.73 1.65 3.07
C PHE A 18 -31.64 0.14 2.78
N ALA A 19 -30.83 -0.29 1.80
CA ALA A 19 -30.61 -1.71 1.51
C ALA A 19 -29.67 -2.37 2.56
N PHE A 20 -28.74 -1.61 3.16
CA PHE A 20 -27.90 -2.08 4.27
C PHE A 20 -28.57 -1.97 5.64
N ALA A 21 -29.58 -1.11 5.82
CA ALA A 21 -30.26 -0.91 7.11
C ALA A 21 -31.32 -1.99 7.43
N VAL A 22 -31.69 -2.87 6.52
CA VAL A 22 -32.67 -3.95 6.77
C VAL A 22 -32.01 -5.20 7.36
N ASN A 23 -30.67 -5.34 7.27
CA ASN A 23 -29.94 -6.43 7.91
C ASN A 23 -29.21 -6.05 9.23
N ALA A 24 -29.38 -4.82 9.72
CA ALA A 24 -28.71 -4.33 10.94
C ALA A 24 -29.61 -4.42 12.19
N GLN A 25 -30.68 -5.21 12.18
CA GLN A 25 -31.62 -5.30 13.31
C GLN A 25 -31.60 -6.66 14.04
N ASP A 26 -30.55 -7.48 13.79
CA ASP A 26 -30.25 -8.68 14.59
C ASP A 26 -28.76 -8.69 15.02
N ALA A 27 -28.26 -7.57 15.53
CA ALA A 27 -26.93 -7.48 16.14
C ALA A 27 -26.97 -7.91 17.60
N GLY A 28 -27.32 -9.16 17.82
CA GLY A 28 -27.43 -9.80 19.13
C GLY A 28 -27.11 -11.28 19.11
N SER A 29 -26.25 -11.74 18.20
CA SER A 29 -25.58 -13.04 18.26
C SER A 29 -24.28 -12.94 17.48
N ASP A 30 -23.20 -13.50 17.96
CA ASP A 30 -21.88 -13.63 17.35
C ASP A 30 -22.02 -14.15 15.91
N ALA A 31 -22.15 -13.25 14.94
CA ALA A 31 -22.21 -13.62 13.53
C ALA A 31 -20.80 -14.05 13.11
N VAL A 32 -20.55 -15.35 13.13
CA VAL A 32 -19.31 -15.95 12.63
C VAL A 32 -19.21 -15.66 11.14
N LEU A 33 -18.22 -14.90 10.74
CA LEU A 33 -17.98 -14.55 9.34
C LEU A 33 -17.22 -15.71 8.66
N LYS A 34 -17.93 -16.46 7.81
CA LYS A 34 -17.28 -17.46 6.94
C LYS A 34 -16.60 -16.71 5.79
N LEU A 35 -15.32 -16.98 5.58
CA LEU A 35 -14.50 -16.30 4.61
C LEU A 35 -13.92 -17.31 3.60
N THR A 36 -14.12 -17.01 2.32
CA THR A 36 -13.32 -17.53 1.22
C THR A 36 -12.16 -16.56 0.92
N LEU A 37 -11.21 -16.97 0.10
CA LEU A 37 -10.13 -16.07 -0.33
C LEU A 37 -10.68 -14.83 -1.04
N ASP A 38 -11.68 -15.01 -1.90
CA ASP A 38 -12.27 -13.91 -2.68
C ASP A 38 -13.02 -12.92 -1.78
N ASP A 39 -13.78 -13.41 -0.78
CA ASP A 39 -14.42 -12.55 0.22
C ASP A 39 -13.38 -11.74 1.00
N ALA A 40 -12.28 -12.36 1.42
CA ALA A 40 -11.20 -11.69 2.15
C ALA A 40 -10.54 -10.59 1.30
N LEU A 41 -10.33 -10.84 0.00
CA LEU A 41 -9.79 -9.87 -0.95
C LEU A 41 -10.77 -8.71 -1.19
N GLN A 42 -12.06 -9.00 -1.33
CA GLN A 42 -13.10 -7.98 -1.53
C GLN A 42 -13.19 -7.03 -0.34
N ILE A 43 -13.25 -7.58 0.87
CA ILE A 43 -13.28 -6.79 2.11
C ILE A 43 -11.99 -5.95 2.22
N ALA A 44 -10.82 -6.56 1.97
CA ALA A 44 -9.56 -5.86 2.06
C ALA A 44 -9.46 -4.68 1.08
N LEU A 45 -9.87 -4.87 -0.18
CA LEU A 45 -9.82 -3.81 -1.20
C LEU A 45 -10.82 -2.67 -0.92
N SER A 46 -11.93 -2.93 -0.22
CA SER A 46 -12.93 -1.91 0.14
C SER A 46 -12.61 -1.20 1.45
N GLU A 47 -12.15 -1.93 2.49
CA GLU A 47 -12.08 -1.42 3.85
C GLU A 47 -10.65 -1.02 4.30
N ASN A 48 -9.61 -1.55 3.64
CA ASN A 48 -8.24 -1.30 4.08
C ASN A 48 -7.86 0.19 3.99
N PRO A 49 -7.37 0.80 5.09
CA PRO A 49 -6.98 2.21 5.11
C PRO A 49 -5.89 2.59 4.11
N THR A 50 -4.99 1.66 3.75
CA THR A 50 -3.90 1.92 2.80
C THR A 50 -4.46 2.20 1.40
N ILE A 51 -5.51 1.49 0.98
CA ILE A 51 -6.17 1.71 -0.31
C ILE A 51 -6.92 3.04 -0.31
N ARG A 52 -7.64 3.36 0.78
CA ARG A 52 -8.32 4.66 0.92
C ARG A 52 -7.32 5.83 0.83
N VAL A 53 -6.16 5.72 1.47
CA VAL A 53 -5.10 6.74 1.38
C VAL A 53 -4.57 6.84 -0.05
N ALA A 54 -4.35 5.72 -0.75
CA ALA A 54 -3.89 5.73 -2.14
C ALA A 54 -4.92 6.39 -3.09
N GLU A 55 -6.21 6.18 -2.87
CA GLU A 55 -7.28 6.82 -3.64
C GLU A 55 -7.39 8.33 -3.34
N GLN A 56 -7.26 8.73 -2.08
CA GLN A 56 -7.18 10.14 -1.70
C GLN A 56 -5.97 10.83 -2.33
N GLN A 57 -4.84 10.13 -2.46
CA GLN A 57 -3.65 10.67 -3.13
C GLN A 57 -3.90 10.94 -4.63
N ILE A 58 -4.66 10.09 -5.32
CA ILE A 58 -5.10 10.35 -6.70
C ILE A 58 -5.93 11.64 -6.75
N GLU A 59 -6.86 11.83 -5.79
CA GLU A 59 -7.69 13.03 -5.75
C GLU A 59 -6.88 14.31 -5.50
N VAL A 60 -5.89 14.24 -4.58
CA VAL A 60 -4.93 15.35 -4.37
C VAL A 60 -4.19 15.69 -5.68
N LYS A 61 -3.78 14.68 -6.46
CA LYS A 61 -3.09 14.92 -7.75
C LYS A 61 -4.03 15.47 -8.83
N LYS A 62 -5.31 15.09 -8.83
CA LYS A 62 -6.33 15.71 -9.70
C LYS A 62 -6.49 17.20 -9.39
N ILE A 63 -6.59 17.55 -8.10
CA ILE A 63 -6.66 18.95 -7.67
C ILE A 63 -5.39 19.71 -8.11
N SER A 64 -4.19 19.14 -7.91
CA SER A 64 -2.93 19.75 -8.36
C SER A 64 -2.87 19.97 -9.88
N LYS A 65 -3.46 19.07 -10.67
CA LYS A 65 -3.60 19.24 -12.12
C LYS A 65 -4.55 20.39 -12.46
N ASP A 66 -5.64 20.55 -11.70
CA ASP A 66 -6.59 21.65 -11.89
C ASP A 66 -5.97 22.99 -11.43
N GLU A 67 -5.20 23.02 -10.35
CA GLU A 67 -4.42 24.18 -9.93
C GLU A 67 -3.44 24.67 -11.01
N ALA A 68 -2.80 23.73 -11.73
CA ALA A 68 -1.83 24.09 -12.76
C ALA A 68 -2.41 24.93 -13.89
N TRP A 69 -3.66 24.68 -14.34
CA TRP A 69 -4.29 25.52 -15.35
C TRP A 69 -4.88 26.81 -14.76
N GLN A 70 -5.29 26.80 -13.47
CA GLN A 70 -5.80 27.98 -12.79
C GLN A 70 -4.75 29.10 -12.70
N ALA A 71 -3.45 28.75 -12.80
CA ALA A 71 -2.38 29.73 -12.94
C ALA A 71 -2.48 30.63 -14.20
N LEU A 72 -3.38 30.29 -15.15
CA LEU A 72 -3.70 31.13 -16.33
C LEU A 72 -4.89 32.06 -16.08
N LEU A 73 -5.61 31.91 -14.96
CA LEU A 73 -6.73 32.76 -14.62
C LEU A 73 -6.26 34.10 -14.03
N PRO A 74 -7.09 35.16 -14.10
CA PRO A 74 -6.77 36.42 -13.44
C PRO A 74 -6.72 36.22 -11.92
N SER A 75 -5.67 36.76 -11.29
CA SER A 75 -5.58 36.91 -9.84
C SER A 75 -5.92 38.36 -9.45
N ALA A 76 -6.53 38.54 -8.28
CA ALA A 76 -6.81 39.84 -7.72
C ALA A 76 -6.30 39.90 -6.26
N ASP A 77 -5.38 40.79 -6.01
CA ASP A 77 -4.73 40.93 -4.72
C ASP A 77 -4.99 42.34 -4.16
N PHE A 78 -5.25 42.43 -2.86
CA PHE A 78 -5.28 43.67 -2.13
C PHE A 78 -4.05 43.77 -1.24
N ASN A 79 -3.25 44.83 -1.44
CA ASN A 79 -2.09 45.12 -0.62
C ASN A 79 -2.30 46.44 0.12
N GLY A 80 -2.29 46.39 1.45
CA GLY A 80 -2.37 47.59 2.30
C GLY A 80 -1.08 47.75 3.10
N THR A 81 -0.51 48.94 3.10
CA THR A 81 0.67 49.26 3.91
C THR A 81 0.45 50.58 4.66
N VAL A 82 0.85 50.59 5.91
CA VAL A 82 0.91 51.79 6.74
C VAL A 82 2.36 51.98 7.18
N GLN A 83 2.92 53.10 6.83
CA GLN A 83 4.28 53.48 7.20
C GLN A 83 4.25 54.68 8.11
N TYR A 84 4.81 54.57 9.30
CA TYR A 84 5.03 55.69 10.19
C TYR A 84 6.47 56.19 10.09
N THR A 85 6.66 57.42 9.66
CA THR A 85 7.97 58.03 9.48
C THR A 85 8.30 58.84 10.73
N VAL A 86 9.22 58.34 11.56
CA VAL A 86 9.69 59.01 12.78
C VAL A 86 10.60 60.18 12.42
N LEU A 87 11.53 59.96 11.52
CA LEU A 87 12.45 60.97 10.98
C LEU A 87 12.48 60.87 9.46
N ALA A 88 12.18 61.95 8.77
CA ALA A 88 12.22 62.00 7.32
C ALA A 88 13.68 62.11 6.81
N ALA A 89 13.95 61.44 5.68
CA ALA A 89 15.27 61.48 5.07
C ALA A 89 15.63 62.88 4.59
N VAL A 90 16.84 63.33 4.88
CA VAL A 90 17.41 64.59 4.36
C VAL A 90 18.37 64.25 3.22
N MET A 91 18.11 64.78 2.04
CA MET A 91 18.95 64.66 0.86
C MET A 91 19.68 65.97 0.60
N LYS A 92 21.00 65.91 0.39
CA LYS A 92 21.82 67.07 -0.01
C LYS A 92 22.01 67.03 -1.51
N LEU A 93 21.50 68.04 -2.22
CA LEU A 93 21.69 68.21 -3.64
C LEU A 93 22.26 69.59 -3.91
N ASN A 94 23.44 69.70 -4.55
CA ASN A 94 24.15 70.96 -4.86
C ASN A 94 24.33 71.89 -3.62
N GLY A 95 24.59 71.33 -2.43
CA GLY A 95 24.81 72.11 -1.22
C GLY A 95 23.53 72.58 -0.49
N MET A 96 22.36 72.31 -1.04
CA MET A 96 21.06 72.59 -0.39
C MET A 96 20.52 71.29 0.21
N GLU A 97 19.97 71.38 1.42
CA GLU A 97 19.33 70.27 2.11
C GLU A 97 17.81 70.24 1.80
N PHE A 98 17.36 69.12 1.24
CA PHE A 98 15.94 68.88 0.98
C PHE A 98 15.47 67.77 1.90
N LYS A 99 14.46 68.02 2.70
CA LYS A 99 13.81 67.02 3.52
C LYS A 99 12.76 66.26 2.69
N MET A 100 12.94 64.97 2.54
CA MET A 100 12.00 64.10 1.79
C MET A 100 10.96 63.54 2.75
N GLY A 101 9.84 64.26 2.93
CA GLY A 101 8.77 63.91 3.82
C GLY A 101 8.66 64.78 5.07
N GLN A 102 7.81 64.40 6.00
CA GLN A 102 7.60 65.05 7.29
C GLN A 102 7.88 64.06 8.42
N ASP A 103 8.47 64.58 9.51
CA ASP A 103 8.69 63.79 10.71
C ASP A 103 7.37 63.50 11.42
N ASN A 104 7.31 62.35 12.12
CA ASN A 104 6.16 61.93 12.91
C ASN A 104 4.84 61.89 12.13
N THR A 105 4.90 61.50 10.86
CA THR A 105 3.70 61.36 10.00
C THR A 105 3.50 59.94 9.55
N SER A 106 2.22 59.56 9.31
CA SER A 106 1.86 58.27 8.71
C SER A 106 1.55 58.41 7.23
N THR A 107 1.95 57.43 6.47
CA THR A 107 1.61 57.22 5.07
C THR A 107 0.82 55.93 4.92
N TRP A 108 -0.33 56.03 4.34
CA TRP A 108 -1.24 54.92 4.10
C TRP A 108 -1.33 54.65 2.61
N ASN A 109 -1.06 53.42 2.22
CA ASN A 109 -1.19 52.93 0.84
C ASN A 109 -2.12 51.72 0.81
N GLY A 110 -3.09 51.76 -0.07
CA GLY A 110 -3.92 50.62 -0.42
C GLY A 110 -3.90 50.42 -1.93
N GLN A 111 -3.72 49.18 -2.37
CA GLN A 111 -3.64 48.83 -3.79
C GLN A 111 -4.42 47.57 -4.07
N ILE A 112 -5.32 47.64 -5.04
CA ILE A 112 -5.93 46.46 -5.65
C ILE A 112 -5.19 46.23 -6.97
N GLN A 113 -4.63 45.02 -7.14
CA GLN A 113 -3.94 44.60 -8.35
C GLN A 113 -4.63 43.40 -8.93
N VAL A 114 -5.02 43.47 -10.19
CA VAL A 114 -5.50 42.33 -10.98
C VAL A 114 -4.43 42.00 -12.00
N SER A 115 -3.97 40.74 -12.01
CA SER A 115 -2.98 40.28 -12.99
C SER A 115 -3.53 39.11 -13.79
N LEU A 116 -3.27 39.11 -15.09
CA LEU A 116 -3.67 38.06 -16.05
C LEU A 116 -2.47 37.69 -16.90
N PRO A 117 -1.95 36.45 -16.77
CA PRO A 117 -0.95 35.95 -17.72
C PRO A 117 -1.60 35.66 -19.06
N ILE A 118 -1.17 36.38 -20.12
CA ILE A 118 -1.67 36.20 -21.50
C ILE A 118 -0.91 35.09 -22.20
N PHE A 119 0.41 35.06 -21.99
CA PHE A 119 1.28 34.04 -22.56
C PHE A 119 2.31 33.59 -21.52
N ALA A 120 2.17 32.36 -21.04
CA ALA A 120 3.01 31.79 -20.00
C ALA A 120 3.44 30.36 -20.36
N PRO A 121 4.48 30.18 -21.23
CA PRO A 121 4.91 28.87 -21.74
C PRO A 121 5.27 27.86 -20.65
N THR A 122 5.81 28.32 -19.53
CA THR A 122 6.12 27.47 -18.37
C THR A 122 4.88 26.85 -17.76
N VAL A 123 3.75 27.58 -17.70
CA VAL A 123 2.49 27.07 -17.16
C VAL A 123 1.95 25.94 -18.03
N TYR A 124 1.94 26.12 -19.36
CA TYR A 124 1.51 25.07 -20.29
C TYR A 124 2.37 23.81 -20.18
N ALA A 125 3.69 23.98 -20.00
CA ALA A 125 4.59 22.83 -19.79
C ALA A 125 4.35 22.16 -18.42
N THR A 126 4.05 22.95 -17.38
CA THR A 126 3.72 22.43 -16.04
C THR A 126 2.41 21.65 -16.03
N MET A 127 1.41 22.07 -16.80
CA MET A 127 0.16 21.28 -16.95
C MET A 127 0.42 19.87 -17.48
N ASN A 128 1.36 19.70 -18.41
CA ASN A 128 1.73 18.36 -18.88
C ASN A 128 2.51 17.58 -17.83
N LEU A 129 3.33 18.24 -17.02
CA LEU A 129 4.05 17.60 -15.90
C LEU A 129 3.07 17.09 -14.83
N THR A 130 2.09 17.93 -14.43
CA THR A 130 1.08 17.54 -13.42
C THR A 130 0.15 16.43 -13.92
N LYS A 131 -0.10 16.36 -15.24
CA LYS A 131 -0.79 15.20 -15.84
C LYS A 131 0.03 13.92 -15.65
N SER A 132 1.32 13.93 -15.95
CA SER A 132 2.18 12.76 -15.76
C SER A 132 2.33 12.38 -14.28
N ASP A 133 2.28 13.36 -13.38
CA ASP A 133 2.29 13.13 -11.92
C ASP A 133 1.00 12.45 -11.46
N LEU A 134 -0.16 12.81 -12.04
CA LEU A 134 -1.42 12.11 -11.81
C LEU A 134 -1.36 10.65 -12.31
N ASP A 135 -0.84 10.44 -13.53
CA ASP A 135 -0.69 9.09 -14.10
C ASP A 135 0.21 8.21 -13.19
N ASN A 136 1.26 8.81 -12.61
CA ASN A 136 2.12 8.12 -11.65
C ASN A 136 1.41 7.78 -10.33
N ALA A 137 0.55 8.67 -9.83
CA ALA A 137 -0.24 8.40 -8.62
C ALA A 137 -1.27 7.28 -8.85
N VAL A 138 -1.86 7.19 -10.04
CA VAL A 138 -2.74 6.07 -10.42
C VAL A 138 -1.98 4.75 -10.42
N GLU A 139 -0.77 4.72 -11.02
CA GLU A 139 0.06 3.51 -11.02
C GLU A 139 0.55 3.14 -9.60
N GLN A 140 0.80 4.12 -8.74
CA GLN A 140 1.15 3.87 -7.35
C GLN A 140 -0.02 3.28 -6.56
N SER A 141 -1.24 3.75 -6.79
CA SER A 141 -2.46 3.16 -6.21
C SER A 141 -2.64 1.72 -6.70
N ARG A 142 -2.40 1.46 -7.99
CA ARG A 142 -2.40 0.11 -8.55
C ARG A 142 -1.38 -0.80 -7.86
N SER A 143 -0.16 -0.31 -7.63
CA SER A 143 0.86 -1.03 -6.87
C SER A 143 0.40 -1.37 -5.47
N SER A 144 -0.21 -0.40 -4.76
CA SER A 144 -0.73 -0.62 -3.41
C SER A 144 -1.83 -1.69 -3.37
N LYS A 145 -2.71 -1.73 -4.38
CA LYS A 145 -3.75 -2.77 -4.50
C LYS A 145 -3.13 -4.16 -4.72
N LEU A 146 -2.16 -4.29 -5.62
CA LEU A 146 -1.46 -5.56 -5.86
C LEU A 146 -0.65 -6.01 -4.63
N ASP A 147 -0.02 -5.07 -3.93
CA ASP A 147 0.68 -5.35 -2.68
C ASP A 147 -0.27 -5.90 -1.60
N LEU A 148 -1.44 -5.28 -1.46
CA LEU A 148 -2.47 -5.73 -0.52
C LEU A 148 -3.01 -7.11 -0.90
N VAL A 149 -3.34 -7.35 -2.17
CA VAL A 149 -3.79 -8.66 -2.66
C VAL A 149 -2.78 -9.75 -2.34
N ASN A 150 -1.48 -9.51 -2.59
CA ASN A 150 -0.43 -10.45 -2.24
C ASN A 150 -0.37 -10.72 -0.73
N GLN A 151 -0.42 -9.67 0.10
CA GLN A 151 -0.36 -9.80 1.56
C GLN A 151 -1.57 -10.55 2.12
N VAL A 152 -2.78 -10.22 1.66
CA VAL A 152 -4.02 -10.87 2.09
C VAL A 152 -4.03 -12.34 1.66
N THR A 153 -3.66 -12.64 0.40
CA THR A 153 -3.56 -14.01 -0.10
C THR A 153 -2.62 -14.87 0.74
N LYS A 154 -1.43 -14.34 1.06
CA LYS A 154 -0.45 -15.06 1.90
C LYS A 154 -0.92 -15.20 3.34
N ALA A 155 -1.55 -14.16 3.90
CA ALA A 155 -2.10 -14.22 5.26
C ALA A 155 -3.27 -15.21 5.36
N TYR A 156 -4.12 -15.29 4.34
CA TYR A 156 -5.21 -16.26 4.24
C TYR A 156 -4.66 -17.71 4.26
N TYR A 157 -3.71 -18.02 3.41
CA TYR A 157 -3.05 -19.33 3.41
C TYR A 157 -2.27 -19.62 4.70
N GLN A 158 -1.74 -18.57 5.35
CA GLN A 158 -1.08 -18.73 6.65
C GLN A 158 -2.07 -19.13 7.76
N VAL A 159 -3.32 -18.63 7.73
CA VAL A 159 -4.36 -19.07 8.66
C VAL A 159 -4.67 -20.54 8.45
N ILE A 160 -4.84 -20.99 7.19
CA ILE A 160 -5.10 -22.40 6.88
C ILE A 160 -3.93 -23.27 7.34
N LEU A 161 -2.69 -22.89 7.05
CA LEU A 161 -1.50 -23.62 7.51
C LEU A 161 -1.45 -23.75 9.04
N ALA A 162 -1.76 -22.67 9.74
CA ALA A 162 -1.77 -22.68 11.20
C ALA A 162 -2.89 -23.60 11.74
N GLN A 163 -4.06 -23.59 11.10
CA GLN A 163 -5.19 -24.44 11.45
C GLN A 163 -4.86 -25.94 11.20
N ASP A 164 -4.37 -26.28 10.00
CA ASP A 164 -3.96 -27.64 9.65
C ASP A 164 -2.88 -28.15 10.61
N SER A 165 -1.90 -27.31 10.92
CA SER A 165 -0.84 -27.65 11.87
C SER A 165 -1.38 -27.90 13.28
N TYR A 166 -2.31 -27.08 13.74
CA TYR A 166 -2.99 -27.28 15.03
C TYR A 166 -3.77 -28.58 15.06
N ASP A 167 -4.51 -28.91 14.00
CA ASP A 167 -5.30 -30.13 13.90
C ASP A 167 -4.43 -31.41 13.87
N VAL A 168 -3.29 -31.36 13.15
CA VAL A 168 -2.28 -32.45 13.15
C VAL A 168 -1.73 -32.66 14.56
N LEU A 169 -1.37 -31.58 15.27
CA LEU A 169 -0.81 -31.65 16.62
C LEU A 169 -1.86 -32.10 17.66
N CYS A 170 -3.13 -31.71 17.52
CA CYS A 170 -4.21 -32.20 18.36
C CYS A 170 -4.42 -33.71 18.19
N LYS A 171 -4.43 -34.22 16.94
CA LYS A 171 -4.51 -35.66 16.65
C LYS A 171 -3.31 -36.41 17.21
N SER A 172 -2.10 -35.83 17.11
CA SER A 172 -0.89 -36.43 17.70
C SER A 172 -0.96 -36.49 19.23
N LEU A 173 -1.45 -35.44 19.88
CA LEU A 173 -1.66 -35.39 21.32
C LEU A 173 -2.68 -36.44 21.79
N GLU A 174 -3.82 -36.53 21.11
CA GLU A 174 -4.86 -37.52 21.40
C GLU A 174 -4.31 -38.97 21.28
N GLN A 175 -3.51 -39.23 20.24
CA GLN A 175 -2.87 -40.52 20.05
C GLN A 175 -1.84 -40.84 21.14
N ALA A 176 -1.02 -39.85 21.52
CA ALA A 176 -0.04 -40.02 22.60
C ALA A 176 -0.74 -40.25 23.97
N GLU A 177 -1.86 -39.61 24.23
CA GLU A 177 -2.69 -39.80 25.43
C GLU A 177 -3.26 -41.24 25.45
N LYS A 178 -3.83 -41.72 24.32
CA LYS A 178 -4.30 -43.11 24.18
C LYS A 178 -3.19 -44.10 24.45
N ASN A 179 -2.02 -43.93 23.84
CA ASN A 179 -0.86 -44.76 24.03
C ASN A 179 -0.41 -44.78 25.49
N TYR A 180 -0.31 -43.60 26.13
CA TYR A 180 0.05 -43.50 27.55
C TYR A 180 -0.96 -44.27 28.46
N ASN A 181 -2.28 -44.11 28.26
CA ASN A 181 -3.30 -44.76 29.05
C ASN A 181 -3.26 -46.28 28.92
N VAL A 182 -3.04 -46.81 27.71
CA VAL A 182 -2.85 -48.25 27.45
C VAL A 182 -1.61 -48.77 28.20
N ILE A 183 -0.46 -48.09 28.02
CA ILE A 183 0.79 -48.53 28.65
C ILE A 183 0.74 -48.43 30.18
N LYS A 184 0.08 -47.39 30.73
CA LYS A 184 -0.16 -47.25 32.14
C LYS A 184 -0.97 -48.43 32.71
N SER A 185 -2.05 -48.83 32.03
CA SER A 185 -2.85 -49.99 32.42
C SER A 185 -2.08 -51.31 32.37
N LEU A 186 -1.25 -51.50 31.33
CA LEU A 186 -0.36 -52.65 31.20
C LEU A 186 0.67 -52.69 32.35
N TYR A 187 1.25 -51.54 32.71
CA TYR A 187 2.18 -51.48 33.85
C TYR A 187 1.49 -51.83 35.17
N GLU A 188 0.28 -51.36 35.42
CA GLU A 188 -0.50 -51.68 36.62
C GLU A 188 -0.82 -53.20 36.72
N LEU A 189 -0.94 -53.88 35.58
CA LEU A 189 -1.11 -55.32 35.46
C LEU A 189 0.21 -56.12 35.44
N GLY A 190 1.36 -55.42 35.55
CA GLY A 190 2.71 -56.05 35.47
C GLY A 190 3.14 -56.51 34.07
N GLY A 191 2.45 -56.03 33.02
CA GLY A 191 2.70 -56.44 31.63
C GLY A 191 3.74 -55.62 30.87
N THR A 192 4.23 -54.49 31.48
CA THR A 192 5.28 -53.66 30.85
C THR A 192 6.17 -53.02 31.93
N SER A 193 7.30 -52.44 31.48
CA SER A 193 8.28 -51.81 32.39
C SER A 193 7.86 -50.42 32.86
N GLU A 194 8.39 -49.99 34.03
CA GLU A 194 8.25 -48.60 34.47
C GLU A 194 8.85 -47.58 33.50
N TYR A 195 9.95 -48.00 32.81
CA TYR A 195 10.57 -47.16 31.77
C TYR A 195 9.59 -46.87 30.62
N ASP A 196 8.84 -47.88 30.15
CA ASP A 196 7.87 -47.71 29.06
C ASP A 196 6.76 -46.77 29.45
N LYS A 197 6.24 -46.88 30.69
CA LYS A 197 5.22 -45.97 31.25
C LYS A 197 5.73 -44.53 31.32
N ILE A 198 6.95 -44.32 31.88
CA ILE A 198 7.53 -42.96 31.99
C ILE A 198 7.78 -42.40 30.58
N SER A 199 8.29 -43.21 29.65
CA SER A 199 8.56 -42.80 28.27
C SER A 199 7.30 -42.32 27.53
N ALA A 200 6.19 -43.08 27.68
CA ALA A 200 4.90 -42.67 27.13
C ALA A 200 4.31 -41.44 27.80
N GLU A 201 4.49 -41.29 29.11
CA GLU A 201 4.06 -40.07 29.84
C GLU A 201 4.83 -38.85 29.40
N VAL A 202 6.13 -38.93 29.25
CA VAL A 202 6.98 -37.84 28.74
C VAL A 202 6.54 -37.44 27.33
N GLN A 203 6.31 -38.41 26.42
CA GLN A 203 5.83 -38.12 25.08
C GLN A 203 4.49 -37.39 25.09
N PHE A 204 3.50 -37.84 25.86
CA PHE A 204 2.21 -37.18 25.99
C PHE A 204 2.35 -35.76 26.56
N ARG A 205 3.10 -35.60 27.69
CA ARG A 205 3.25 -34.29 28.35
C ARG A 205 4.02 -33.29 27.49
N SER A 206 4.98 -33.72 26.66
CA SER A 206 5.79 -32.86 25.82
C SER A 206 5.01 -32.25 24.65
N LEU A 207 3.90 -32.85 24.22
CA LEU A 207 3.05 -32.35 23.15
C LEU A 207 2.10 -31.23 23.61
N ASN A 208 1.71 -31.17 24.89
CA ASN A 208 0.80 -30.14 25.40
C ASN A 208 1.28 -28.70 25.12
N PRO A 209 2.52 -28.29 25.45
CA PRO A 209 3.02 -26.95 25.14
C PRO A 209 2.98 -26.65 23.63
N THR A 210 3.27 -27.65 22.78
CA THR A 210 3.28 -27.51 21.33
C THR A 210 1.87 -27.23 20.77
N VAL A 211 0.85 -27.95 21.28
CA VAL A 211 -0.56 -27.71 20.92
C VAL A 211 -1.01 -26.32 21.37
N ILE A 212 -0.62 -25.87 22.58
CA ILE A 212 -0.93 -24.51 23.06
C ILE A 212 -0.30 -23.45 22.13
N GLN A 213 0.97 -23.65 21.75
CA GLN A 213 1.66 -22.75 20.81
C GLN A 213 0.97 -22.72 19.44
N ALA A 214 0.57 -23.87 18.91
CA ALA A 214 -0.14 -23.97 17.63
C ALA A 214 -1.50 -23.25 17.69
N ARG A 215 -2.27 -23.40 18.78
CA ARG A 215 -3.51 -22.66 18.97
C ARG A 215 -3.29 -21.15 18.99
N ASN A 216 -2.24 -20.68 19.68
CA ASN A 216 -1.90 -19.28 19.69
C ASN A 216 -1.46 -18.78 18.30
N ALA A 217 -0.79 -19.63 17.50
CA ALA A 217 -0.41 -19.30 16.14
C ALA A 217 -1.65 -19.11 15.23
N VAL A 218 -2.69 -19.95 15.37
CA VAL A 218 -3.99 -19.77 14.68
C VAL A 218 -4.59 -18.41 15.03
N THR A 219 -4.68 -18.10 16.32
CA THR A 219 -5.24 -16.82 16.78
C THR A 219 -4.46 -15.63 16.19
N LEU A 220 -3.13 -15.68 16.23
CA LEU A 220 -2.29 -14.61 15.70
C LEU A 220 -2.43 -14.46 14.18
N ALA A 221 -2.48 -15.58 13.44
CA ALA A 221 -2.67 -15.56 11.99
C ALA A 221 -4.02 -14.94 11.60
N LYS A 222 -5.10 -15.30 12.33
CA LYS A 222 -6.42 -14.68 12.14
C LYS A 222 -6.40 -13.17 12.40
N LEU A 223 -5.77 -12.73 13.49
CA LEU A 223 -5.63 -11.30 13.80
C LEU A 223 -4.85 -10.55 12.70
N GLN A 224 -3.78 -11.14 12.17
CA GLN A 224 -3.02 -10.55 11.07
C GLN A 224 -3.86 -10.40 9.80
N LEU A 225 -4.65 -11.41 9.46
CA LEU A 225 -5.57 -11.35 8.31
C LEU A 225 -6.63 -10.24 8.51
N MET A 226 -7.25 -10.14 9.70
CA MET A 226 -8.24 -9.11 10.01
C MET A 226 -7.66 -7.70 9.89
N VAL A 227 -6.43 -7.48 10.36
CA VAL A 227 -5.75 -6.18 10.19
C VAL A 227 -5.55 -5.84 8.71
N LEU A 228 -5.16 -6.83 7.88
CA LEU A 228 -5.01 -6.62 6.44
C LEU A 228 -6.34 -6.38 5.73
N MET A 229 -7.42 -6.99 6.19
CA MET A 229 -8.77 -6.72 5.71
C MET A 229 -9.33 -5.38 6.20
N GLY A 230 -8.75 -4.78 7.25
CA GLY A 230 -9.24 -3.52 7.82
C GLY A 230 -10.50 -3.67 8.66
N ILE A 231 -10.81 -4.88 9.15
CA ILE A 231 -11.95 -5.18 10.02
C ILE A 231 -11.54 -5.23 11.50
N ASP A 232 -12.55 -5.17 12.37
CA ASP A 232 -12.33 -5.18 13.81
C ASP A 232 -11.74 -6.54 14.27
N PRO A 233 -10.64 -6.54 15.05
CA PRO A 233 -10.02 -7.74 15.61
C PRO A 233 -10.92 -8.55 16.55
N GLU A 234 -12.05 -8.01 17.01
CA GLU A 234 -13.03 -8.73 17.84
C GLU A 234 -14.01 -9.58 17.01
N THR A 235 -14.02 -9.44 15.68
CA THR A 235 -14.86 -10.23 14.77
C THR A 235 -14.41 -11.69 14.75
N GLU A 236 -15.31 -12.62 14.96
CA GLU A 236 -14.96 -14.04 14.81
C GLU A 236 -15.00 -14.47 13.35
N ILE A 237 -13.83 -14.94 12.82
CA ILE A 237 -13.70 -15.43 11.46
C ILE A 237 -13.47 -16.94 11.43
N VAL A 238 -14.12 -17.61 10.48
CA VAL A 238 -13.93 -19.04 10.19
C VAL A 238 -13.57 -19.21 8.72
N ILE A 239 -12.49 -19.94 8.47
CA ILE A 239 -12.06 -20.39 7.15
C ILE A 239 -12.30 -21.90 7.10
N GLU A 240 -13.07 -22.36 6.12
CA GLU A 240 -13.42 -23.78 5.96
C GLU A 240 -12.47 -24.51 4.98
N ASP A 241 -11.68 -23.78 4.20
CA ASP A 241 -10.74 -24.31 3.22
C ASP A 241 -9.60 -25.09 3.92
N SER A 242 -9.08 -26.10 3.23
CA SER A 242 -7.89 -26.86 3.59
C SER A 242 -6.78 -26.66 2.56
N LEU A 243 -5.50 -26.75 2.95
CA LEU A 243 -4.38 -26.70 1.99
C LEU A 243 -4.43 -27.85 0.97
N GLU A 244 -4.99 -28.99 1.34
CA GLU A 244 -5.14 -30.15 0.44
C GLU A 244 -6.04 -29.82 -0.78
N ASP A 245 -7.00 -28.91 -0.65
CA ASP A 245 -7.91 -28.51 -1.73
C ASP A 245 -7.17 -27.84 -2.89
N TYR A 246 -6.02 -27.24 -2.61
CA TYR A 246 -5.18 -26.55 -3.59
C TYR A 246 -4.14 -27.45 -4.26
N GLU A 247 -3.96 -28.72 -3.82
CA GLU A 247 -2.89 -29.62 -4.32
C GLU A 247 -3.02 -29.92 -5.82
N TYR A 248 -4.23 -30.11 -6.33
CA TYR A 248 -4.47 -30.58 -7.70
C TYR A 248 -4.00 -29.64 -8.81
N GLN A 249 -3.85 -28.34 -8.51
CA GLN A 249 -3.48 -27.33 -9.49
C GLN A 249 -1.98 -27.01 -9.53
N LEU A 250 -1.22 -27.44 -8.50
CA LEU A 250 0.15 -26.96 -8.25
C LEU A 250 1.12 -27.30 -9.38
N TYR A 251 1.03 -28.49 -9.96
CA TYR A 251 2.03 -28.97 -10.91
C TYR A 251 1.85 -28.38 -12.31
N GLU A 252 0.61 -28.32 -12.82
CA GLU A 252 0.32 -27.75 -14.14
C GLU A 252 0.67 -26.26 -14.23
N GLU A 253 0.32 -25.51 -13.20
CA GLU A 253 0.62 -24.08 -13.11
C GLU A 253 2.12 -23.79 -13.05
N ALA A 254 2.89 -24.60 -12.30
CA ALA A 254 4.34 -24.46 -12.21
C ALA A 254 5.05 -24.68 -13.55
N LEU A 255 4.53 -25.59 -14.40
CA LEU A 255 5.06 -25.82 -15.75
C LEU A 255 4.76 -24.68 -16.71
N GLN A 256 3.59 -24.06 -16.60
CA GLN A 256 3.16 -22.96 -17.46
C GLN A 256 3.81 -21.61 -17.10
N ALA A 257 4.26 -21.43 -15.86
CA ALA A 257 4.88 -20.20 -15.36
C ALA A 257 6.23 -19.83 -16.01
N GLY A 258 6.76 -20.65 -16.92
CA GLY A 258 8.08 -20.43 -17.56
C GLY A 258 8.19 -19.27 -18.54
N ASN A 259 7.07 -18.82 -19.12
CA ASN A 259 7.02 -17.69 -20.08
C ASN A 259 6.27 -16.53 -19.45
N PHE A 260 6.99 -15.55 -18.93
CA PHE A 260 6.40 -14.36 -18.31
C PHE A 260 6.84 -13.05 -18.96
N SER A 261 6.02 -12.02 -18.88
CA SER A 261 6.32 -10.65 -19.31
C SER A 261 6.25 -9.69 -18.12
N LEU A 262 7.21 -8.76 -18.04
CA LEU A 262 7.25 -7.71 -17.01
C LEU A 262 6.57 -6.41 -17.44
N GLU A 263 5.85 -6.40 -18.58
CA GLU A 263 5.20 -5.19 -19.09
C GLU A 263 4.20 -4.58 -18.13
N ASN A 264 3.51 -5.42 -17.34
CA ASN A 264 2.52 -5.02 -16.36
C ASN A 264 3.10 -4.80 -14.96
N ASN A 265 4.41 -5.04 -14.76
CA ASN A 265 5.06 -4.80 -13.48
C ASN A 265 4.94 -3.34 -13.06
N THR A 266 4.42 -3.10 -11.84
CA THR A 266 4.15 -1.75 -11.34
C THR A 266 5.43 -0.92 -11.15
N ASN A 267 6.52 -1.54 -10.67
CA ASN A 267 7.80 -0.85 -10.50
C ASN A 267 8.37 -0.37 -11.85
N MET A 268 8.30 -1.22 -12.89
CA MET A 268 8.74 -0.86 -14.23
C MET A 268 7.89 0.27 -14.82
N ARG A 269 6.57 0.21 -14.64
CA ARG A 269 5.66 1.27 -15.09
C ARG A 269 5.90 2.59 -14.36
N GLN A 270 6.09 2.56 -13.04
CA GLN A 270 6.41 3.76 -12.25
C GLN A 270 7.76 4.38 -12.69
N LEU A 271 8.79 3.57 -12.95
CA LEU A 271 10.08 4.07 -13.46
C LEU A 271 9.94 4.74 -14.83
N LYS A 272 9.16 4.17 -15.75
CA LYS A 272 8.86 4.77 -17.07
C LYS A 272 8.05 6.07 -16.94
N LEU A 273 7.11 6.13 -16.01
CA LEU A 273 6.37 7.36 -15.71
C LEU A 273 7.29 8.43 -15.10
N ASN A 274 8.20 8.06 -14.20
CA ASN A 274 9.22 8.96 -13.66
C ASN A 274 10.16 9.49 -14.75
N GLU A 275 10.54 8.65 -15.72
CA GLU A 275 11.30 9.11 -16.90
C GLU A 275 10.51 10.14 -17.71
N THR A 276 9.22 9.89 -17.91
CA THR A 276 8.31 10.83 -18.57
C THR A 276 8.23 12.15 -17.81
N MET A 277 8.09 12.11 -16.48
CA MET A 277 8.05 13.30 -15.62
C MET A 277 9.37 14.10 -15.68
N LEU A 278 10.53 13.46 -15.69
CA LEU A 278 11.82 14.13 -15.88
C LEU A 278 11.92 14.78 -17.26
N ASN A 279 11.43 14.14 -18.31
CA ASN A 279 11.36 14.70 -19.65
C ASN A 279 10.41 15.90 -19.72
N GLN A 280 9.26 15.89 -19.01
CA GLN A 280 8.39 17.07 -18.89
C GLN A 280 9.05 18.18 -18.07
N THR A 281 9.75 17.84 -16.98
CA THR A 281 10.55 18.81 -16.21
C THR A 281 11.61 19.49 -17.07
N LEU A 282 12.29 18.73 -17.94
CA LEU A 282 13.23 19.26 -18.91
C LEU A 282 12.55 20.25 -19.89
N LYS A 283 11.33 19.96 -20.33
CA LYS A 283 10.54 20.88 -21.16
C LYS A 283 10.20 22.16 -20.39
N VAL A 284 9.72 22.05 -19.14
CA VAL A 284 9.44 23.22 -18.28
C VAL A 284 10.70 24.10 -18.16
N GLN A 285 11.88 23.50 -17.91
CA GLN A 285 13.14 24.24 -17.83
C GLN A 285 13.53 24.93 -19.13
N LYS A 286 13.27 24.30 -20.30
CA LYS A 286 13.45 24.94 -21.60
C LYS A 286 12.49 26.10 -21.84
N MET A 287 11.23 25.99 -21.37
CA MET A 287 10.26 27.08 -21.48
C MET A 287 10.63 28.33 -20.65
N ASN A 288 11.53 28.20 -19.65
CA ASN A 288 12.09 29.35 -18.94
C ASN A 288 12.96 30.29 -19.80
N PHE A 289 13.28 29.92 -21.03
CA PHE A 289 13.94 30.79 -22.02
C PHE A 289 12.94 31.50 -22.94
N MET A 290 11.68 31.16 -22.91
CA MET A 290 10.64 31.75 -23.72
C MET A 290 10.16 33.07 -23.12
N PRO A 291 9.72 34.03 -23.96
CA PRO A 291 9.09 35.26 -23.44
C PRO A 291 7.80 34.96 -22.72
N THR A 292 7.47 35.82 -21.74
CA THR A 292 6.19 35.81 -21.05
C THR A 292 5.48 37.14 -21.23
N LEU A 293 4.15 37.12 -21.41
CA LEU A 293 3.31 38.29 -21.58
C LEU A 293 2.22 38.30 -20.49
N ALA A 294 2.13 39.38 -19.76
CA ALA A 294 1.12 39.53 -18.72
C ALA A 294 0.44 40.93 -18.81
N LEU A 295 -0.84 40.95 -18.52
CA LEU A 295 -1.62 42.19 -18.34
C LEU A 295 -1.87 42.41 -16.84
N ALA A 296 -1.58 43.59 -16.34
CA ALA A 296 -1.87 43.98 -14.98
C ALA A 296 -2.68 45.27 -14.95
N GLY A 297 -3.75 45.28 -14.16
CA GLY A 297 -4.53 46.43 -13.83
C GLY A 297 -4.33 46.78 -12.35
N THR A 298 -4.05 48.04 -12.05
CA THR A 298 -3.82 48.52 -10.67
C THR A 298 -4.75 49.66 -10.35
N TYR A 299 -5.38 49.59 -9.23
CA TYR A 299 -6.10 50.74 -8.59
C TYR A 299 -5.49 50.96 -7.22
N ALA A 300 -4.85 52.12 -7.06
CA ALA A 300 -4.18 52.51 -5.81
C ALA A 300 -4.80 53.73 -5.20
N PHE A 301 -4.85 53.77 -3.88
CA PHE A 301 -5.21 54.92 -3.09
C PHE A 301 -4.18 55.15 -2.00
N GLN A 302 -3.77 56.40 -1.83
CA GLN A 302 -2.67 56.77 -0.97
C GLN A 302 -3.02 58.03 -0.20
N SER A 303 -2.68 58.05 1.08
CA SER A 303 -2.70 59.26 1.89
C SER A 303 -1.32 59.48 2.50
N LEU A 304 -0.79 60.68 2.32
CA LEU A 304 0.60 61.02 2.67
C LEU A 304 0.63 62.00 3.84
N TYR A 305 1.66 61.88 4.65
CA TYR A 305 2.03 62.85 5.70
C TYR A 305 0.92 63.15 6.71
N ASN A 306 0.15 62.16 7.10
CA ASN A 306 -0.90 62.34 8.10
C ASN A 306 -0.27 62.47 9.50
N ASP A 307 -0.59 63.55 10.21
CA ASP A 307 -0.11 63.90 11.54
C ASP A 307 -0.98 63.36 12.68
N ASN A 308 -2.14 62.80 12.34
CA ASN A 308 -3.09 62.20 13.27
C ASN A 308 -3.42 60.76 12.85
N TRP A 309 -4.18 60.02 13.66
CA TRP A 309 -4.60 58.66 13.38
C TRP A 309 -6.09 58.56 12.97
N ASN A 310 -6.73 59.68 12.67
CA ASN A 310 -8.12 59.67 12.21
C ASN A 310 -8.20 59.48 10.70
N VAL A 311 -8.36 58.22 10.26
CA VAL A 311 -8.38 57.84 8.85
C VAL A 311 -9.48 58.53 8.03
N PHE A 312 -10.54 59.04 8.70
CA PHE A 312 -11.65 59.73 8.04
C PHE A 312 -11.32 61.16 7.62
N ASP A 313 -10.30 61.74 8.24
CA ASP A 313 -9.84 63.11 7.92
C ASP A 313 -8.75 63.14 6.85
N TYR A 314 -8.33 61.95 6.36
CA TYR A 314 -7.23 61.83 5.42
C TYR A 314 -7.63 62.27 4.02
N THR A 315 -6.70 62.95 3.35
CA THR A 315 -6.82 63.25 1.92
C THR A 315 -6.29 62.07 1.11
N TRP A 316 -7.16 61.40 0.39
CA TRP A 316 -6.83 60.24 -0.40
C TRP A 316 -6.60 60.58 -1.87
N ALA A 317 -5.36 60.42 -2.33
CA ALA A 317 -5.01 60.42 -3.75
C ALA A 317 -5.33 59.08 -4.37
N LYS A 318 -5.99 59.07 -5.51
CA LYS A 318 -6.39 57.85 -6.24
C LYS A 318 -5.68 57.78 -7.59
N SER A 319 -5.21 56.61 -7.96
CA SER A 319 -4.60 56.40 -9.27
C SER A 319 -5.01 55.01 -9.84
N SER A 320 -5.09 54.92 -11.15
CA SER A 320 -5.33 53.66 -11.82
C SER A 320 -4.40 53.52 -13.03
N SER A 321 -3.91 52.33 -13.28
CA SER A 321 -3.07 52.04 -14.43
C SER A 321 -3.34 50.66 -14.99
N ILE A 322 -3.16 50.52 -16.30
CA ILE A 322 -3.15 49.24 -16.99
C ILE A 322 -1.78 49.07 -17.63
N VAL A 323 -1.13 47.97 -17.35
CA VAL A 323 0.23 47.69 -17.80
C VAL A 323 0.26 46.37 -18.57
N LEU A 324 0.71 46.39 -19.79
CA LEU A 324 1.07 45.20 -20.56
C LEU A 324 2.57 44.99 -20.42
N SER A 325 2.96 43.87 -19.80
CA SER A 325 4.37 43.53 -19.52
C SER A 325 4.84 42.37 -20.39
N LEU A 326 5.85 42.61 -21.22
CA LEU A 326 6.58 41.58 -21.96
C LEU A 326 7.94 41.35 -21.27
N SER A 327 8.16 40.15 -20.75
CA SER A 327 9.45 39.77 -20.16
C SER A 327 10.16 38.76 -21.07
N VAL A 328 11.33 39.11 -21.56
CA VAL A 328 12.17 38.23 -22.41
C VAL A 328 13.46 37.92 -21.68
N PRO A 329 13.68 36.68 -21.23
CA PRO A 329 14.91 36.32 -20.55
C PRO A 329 16.07 36.21 -21.59
N ILE A 330 16.98 37.19 -21.56
CA ILE A 330 18.11 37.23 -22.52
C ILE A 330 19.21 36.27 -22.07
N PHE A 331 19.57 36.23 -20.81
CA PHE A 331 20.61 35.37 -20.27
C PHE A 331 20.34 34.97 -18.81
N ARG A 332 20.32 33.64 -18.56
CA ARG A 332 20.18 33.08 -17.21
C ARG A 332 21.04 31.82 -17.10
N MET A 333 22.29 31.95 -16.63
CA MET A 333 23.24 30.83 -16.54
C MET A 333 22.67 29.66 -15.71
N GLY A 334 21.95 29.94 -14.64
CA GLY A 334 21.32 28.91 -13.82
C GLY A 334 20.35 27.98 -14.56
N ASN A 335 19.74 28.44 -15.66
CA ASN A 335 18.86 27.59 -16.45
C ASN A 335 19.64 26.51 -17.24
N PHE A 336 20.82 26.84 -17.73
CA PHE A 336 21.67 25.87 -18.44
C PHE A 336 22.17 24.77 -17.49
N THR A 337 22.57 25.14 -16.27
CA THR A 337 22.99 24.14 -15.26
C THR A 337 21.84 23.25 -14.83
N LYS A 338 20.63 23.77 -14.65
CA LYS A 338 19.42 22.97 -14.37
C LYS A 338 19.13 21.97 -15.50
N ILE A 339 19.14 22.41 -16.75
CA ILE A 339 18.95 21.54 -17.92
C ILE A 339 20.00 20.43 -17.97
N ARG A 340 21.28 20.76 -17.73
CA ARG A 340 22.35 19.76 -17.69
C ARG A 340 22.15 18.75 -16.55
N SER A 341 21.79 19.23 -15.37
CA SER A 341 21.48 18.36 -14.21
C SER A 341 20.34 17.40 -14.53
N THR A 342 19.21 17.90 -15.07
CA THR A 342 18.05 17.06 -15.40
C THR A 342 18.38 16.03 -16.48
N LYS A 343 19.20 16.38 -17.48
CA LYS A 343 19.67 15.40 -18.48
C LYS A 343 20.49 14.27 -17.84
N LEU A 344 21.35 14.59 -16.88
CA LEU A 344 22.09 13.57 -16.13
C LEU A 344 21.17 12.69 -15.28
N GLN A 345 20.15 13.29 -14.66
CA GLN A 345 19.13 12.52 -13.90
C GLN A 345 18.36 11.55 -14.81
N ILE A 346 18.02 11.97 -16.05
CA ILE A 346 17.37 11.08 -17.03
C ILE A 346 18.32 9.93 -17.41
N SER A 347 19.60 10.21 -17.62
CA SER A 347 20.59 9.16 -17.90
C SER A 347 20.76 8.19 -16.74
N GLN A 348 20.84 8.70 -15.50
CA GLN A 348 20.88 7.86 -14.29
C GLN A 348 19.64 6.99 -14.15
N LEU A 349 18.45 7.56 -14.42
CA LEU A 349 17.20 6.81 -14.37
C LEU A 349 17.15 5.72 -15.42
N SER A 350 17.63 5.97 -16.63
CA SER A 350 17.73 4.96 -17.69
C SER A 350 18.60 3.77 -17.28
N GLU A 351 19.77 4.02 -16.65
CA GLU A 351 20.59 2.93 -16.10
C GLU A 351 19.89 2.18 -14.97
N ASN A 352 19.16 2.90 -14.10
CA ASN A 352 18.38 2.29 -13.04
C ASN A 352 17.24 1.42 -13.58
N ILE A 353 16.56 1.84 -14.66
CA ILE A 353 15.52 1.05 -15.34
C ILE A 353 16.13 -0.27 -15.84
N ASN A 354 17.25 -0.22 -16.55
CA ASN A 354 17.94 -1.42 -17.05
C ASN A 354 18.39 -2.36 -15.93
N TYR A 355 18.86 -1.80 -14.82
CA TYR A 355 19.25 -2.60 -13.65
C TYR A 355 18.05 -3.24 -12.98
N THR A 356 16.97 -2.48 -12.75
CA THR A 356 15.74 -2.97 -12.13
C THR A 356 15.06 -4.05 -12.97
N GLU A 357 15.05 -3.90 -14.30
CA GLU A 357 14.53 -4.93 -15.21
C GLU A 357 15.26 -6.26 -15.04
N LYS A 358 16.60 -6.22 -14.96
CA LYS A 358 17.41 -7.43 -14.71
C LYS A 358 17.10 -8.04 -13.34
N GLN A 359 16.96 -7.22 -12.29
CA GLN A 359 16.61 -7.71 -10.96
C GLN A 359 15.23 -8.37 -10.93
N LEU A 360 14.22 -7.73 -11.52
CA LEU A 360 12.87 -8.28 -11.58
C LEU A 360 12.81 -9.58 -12.39
N ASN A 361 13.60 -9.70 -13.48
CA ASN A 361 13.72 -10.96 -14.22
C ASN A 361 14.31 -12.07 -13.38
N ILE A 362 15.35 -11.78 -12.58
CA ILE A 362 15.94 -12.77 -11.65
C ILE A 362 14.93 -13.16 -10.58
N GLN A 363 14.22 -12.17 -10.03
CA GLN A 363 13.22 -12.39 -8.99
C GLN A 363 12.05 -13.25 -9.50
N ALA A 364 11.49 -12.94 -10.66
CA ALA A 364 10.42 -13.73 -11.26
C ALA A 364 10.87 -15.17 -11.55
N ARG A 365 12.08 -15.38 -12.09
CA ARG A 365 12.66 -16.72 -12.29
C ARG A 365 12.82 -17.46 -10.97
N SER A 366 13.30 -16.81 -9.92
CA SER A 366 13.44 -17.41 -8.60
C SER A 366 12.08 -17.89 -8.04
N TYR A 367 11.01 -17.11 -8.23
CA TYR A 367 9.67 -17.54 -7.81
C TYR A 367 9.18 -18.74 -8.62
N VAL A 368 9.39 -18.76 -9.93
CA VAL A 368 9.07 -19.92 -10.78
C VAL A 368 9.85 -21.16 -10.34
N ASP A 369 11.15 -21.02 -10.09
CA ASP A 369 11.98 -22.15 -9.64
C ASP A 369 11.56 -22.63 -8.25
N ASN A 370 11.20 -21.73 -7.35
CA ASN A 370 10.64 -22.07 -6.03
C ASN A 370 9.28 -22.79 -6.15
N MET A 371 8.40 -22.34 -7.05
CA MET A 371 7.14 -23.04 -7.31
C MET A 371 7.39 -24.48 -7.77
N LYS A 372 8.30 -24.70 -8.73
CA LYS A 372 8.65 -26.05 -9.21
C LYS A 372 9.22 -26.91 -8.11
N ALA A 373 10.20 -26.40 -7.36
CA ALA A 373 10.80 -27.12 -6.25
C ALA A 373 9.78 -27.50 -5.15
N ASN A 374 8.89 -26.55 -4.80
CA ASN A 374 7.85 -26.81 -3.81
C ASN A 374 6.81 -27.82 -4.32
N ALA A 375 6.44 -27.81 -5.61
CA ALA A 375 5.54 -28.81 -6.19
C ALA A 375 6.15 -30.21 -6.14
N GLU A 376 7.44 -30.36 -6.45
CA GLU A 376 8.17 -31.62 -6.29
C GLU A 376 8.25 -32.07 -4.82
N GLN A 377 8.45 -31.12 -3.90
CA GLN A 377 8.45 -31.41 -2.45
C GLN A 377 7.06 -31.83 -1.95
N VAL A 378 5.97 -31.26 -2.44
CA VAL A 378 4.61 -31.68 -2.10
C VAL A 378 4.40 -33.15 -2.48
N ALA A 379 4.76 -33.55 -3.71
CA ALA A 379 4.65 -34.92 -4.16
C ALA A 379 5.50 -35.89 -3.31
N SER A 380 6.75 -35.52 -3.03
CA SER A 380 7.66 -36.36 -2.19
C SER A 380 7.16 -36.43 -0.74
N ASN A 381 6.66 -35.33 -0.16
CA ASN A 381 6.16 -35.32 1.21
C ASN A 381 4.86 -36.12 1.36
N ARG A 382 4.02 -36.19 0.32
CA ARG A 382 2.85 -37.06 0.29
C ARG A 382 3.25 -38.54 0.38
N GLU A 383 4.23 -38.96 -0.43
CA GLU A 383 4.77 -40.32 -0.34
C GLU A 383 5.38 -40.61 1.05
N ALA A 384 6.07 -39.61 1.63
CA ALA A 384 6.63 -39.71 2.97
C ALA A 384 5.55 -39.90 4.05
N ILE A 385 4.40 -39.27 3.93
CA ILE A 385 3.24 -39.48 4.84
C ILE A 385 2.77 -40.94 4.73
N GLU A 386 2.56 -41.47 3.53
CA GLU A 386 2.12 -42.85 3.33
C GLU A 386 3.10 -43.85 3.95
N GLN A 387 4.42 -43.59 3.79
CA GLN A 387 5.45 -44.45 4.39
C GLN A 387 5.48 -44.34 5.92
N ALA A 388 5.33 -43.14 6.45
CA ALA A 388 5.30 -42.89 7.89
C ALA A 388 4.05 -43.50 8.54
N GLU A 389 2.88 -43.46 7.88
CA GLU A 389 1.65 -44.14 8.36
C GLU A 389 1.81 -45.64 8.44
N LYS A 390 2.37 -46.26 7.39
CA LYS A 390 2.70 -47.71 7.40
C LYS A 390 3.72 -48.03 8.48
N GLY A 391 4.77 -47.21 8.61
CA GLY A 391 5.81 -47.35 9.64
C GLY A 391 5.23 -47.34 11.05
N ARG A 392 4.35 -46.36 11.32
CA ARG A 392 3.64 -46.26 12.60
C ARG A 392 2.75 -47.48 12.87
N GLU A 393 1.97 -47.92 11.88
CA GLU A 393 1.11 -49.12 12.02
C GLU A 393 1.93 -50.33 12.38
N ILE A 394 3.05 -50.56 11.71
CA ILE A 394 3.97 -51.67 11.98
C ILE A 394 4.56 -51.56 13.39
N ALA A 395 5.04 -50.37 13.80
CA ALA A 395 5.61 -50.15 15.11
C ALA A 395 4.58 -50.36 16.22
N SER A 396 3.33 -49.90 16.07
CA SER A 396 2.23 -50.15 17.01
C SER A 396 1.95 -51.65 17.16
N LYS A 397 1.77 -52.38 16.05
CA LYS A 397 1.52 -53.85 16.10
C LYS A 397 2.68 -54.63 16.71
N ARG A 398 3.93 -54.27 16.40
CA ARG A 398 5.12 -54.90 17.01
C ARG A 398 5.18 -54.68 18.52
N TYR A 399 4.85 -53.43 18.97
CA TYR A 399 4.80 -53.11 20.39
C TYR A 399 3.70 -53.93 21.10
N GLU A 400 2.48 -53.99 20.54
CA GLU A 400 1.34 -54.76 21.07
C GLU A 400 1.63 -56.21 21.29
N ILE A 401 2.42 -56.88 20.39
CA ILE A 401 2.80 -58.28 20.51
C ILE A 401 4.14 -58.51 21.24
N GLY A 402 4.68 -57.44 21.88
CA GLY A 402 5.93 -57.52 22.66
C GLY A 402 7.21 -57.71 21.86
N LYS A 403 7.19 -57.44 20.53
CA LYS A 403 8.36 -57.58 19.62
C LYS A 403 8.93 -56.20 19.21
N GLY A 404 8.37 -55.13 19.65
CA GLY A 404 8.85 -53.75 19.45
C GLY A 404 9.11 -53.03 20.78
N THR A 405 9.80 -51.92 20.73
CA THR A 405 10.09 -51.05 21.89
C THR A 405 9.19 -49.81 21.89
N ILE A 406 8.95 -49.25 23.07
CA ILE A 406 8.22 -47.96 23.20
C ILE A 406 8.92 -46.86 22.43
N LEU A 407 10.26 -46.90 22.33
CA LEU A 407 11.05 -45.95 21.57
C LEU A 407 10.77 -45.98 20.07
N GLU A 408 10.65 -47.21 19.50
CA GLU A 408 10.28 -47.41 18.08
C GLU A 408 8.87 -46.81 17.82
N LEU A 409 7.90 -47.04 18.72
CA LEU A 409 6.55 -46.52 18.60
C LEU A 409 6.56 -44.98 18.68
N ASN A 410 7.19 -44.41 19.70
CA ASN A 410 7.26 -42.94 19.87
C ASN A 410 7.95 -42.29 18.67
N ASN A 411 9.07 -42.85 18.16
CA ASN A 411 9.78 -42.30 16.99
C ASN A 411 8.89 -42.34 15.73
N SER A 412 8.09 -43.40 15.54
CA SER A 412 7.19 -43.50 14.41
C SER A 412 6.05 -42.47 14.46
N GLU A 413 5.50 -42.18 15.64
CA GLU A 413 4.50 -41.13 15.84
C GLU A 413 5.06 -39.72 15.57
N VAL A 414 6.27 -39.45 16.05
CA VAL A 414 6.97 -38.18 15.77
C VAL A 414 7.24 -38.05 14.28
N SER A 415 7.71 -39.11 13.61
CA SER A 415 8.00 -39.11 12.17
C SER A 415 6.73 -38.80 11.34
N LEU A 416 5.60 -39.43 11.69
CA LEU A 416 4.33 -39.19 11.01
C LEU A 416 3.84 -37.75 11.22
N THR A 417 3.90 -37.25 12.45
CA THR A 417 3.52 -35.86 12.76
C THR A 417 4.37 -34.86 11.98
N GLN A 418 5.70 -35.07 11.94
CA GLN A 418 6.61 -34.22 11.20
C GLN A 418 6.37 -34.29 9.68
N ALA A 419 6.09 -35.48 9.10
CA ALA A 419 5.77 -35.60 7.70
C ALA A 419 4.51 -34.79 7.32
N LYS A 420 3.45 -34.87 8.13
CA LYS A 420 2.22 -34.12 7.91
C LYS A 420 2.44 -32.58 7.99
N LEU A 421 3.17 -32.11 8.99
CA LEU A 421 3.49 -30.69 9.13
C LEU A 421 4.34 -30.19 7.96
N THR A 422 5.32 -30.99 7.51
CA THR A 422 6.19 -30.61 6.38
C THR A 422 5.41 -30.60 5.06
N TYR A 423 4.46 -31.49 4.88
CA TYR A 423 3.57 -31.52 3.72
C TYR A 423 2.72 -30.24 3.63
N SER A 424 1.99 -29.87 4.69
CA SER A 424 1.21 -28.63 4.72
C SER A 424 2.09 -27.39 4.49
N GLN A 425 3.29 -27.36 5.09
CA GLN A 425 4.25 -26.28 4.88
C GLN A 425 4.70 -26.16 3.41
N SER A 426 4.91 -27.28 2.70
CA SER A 426 5.34 -27.26 1.29
C SER A 426 4.23 -26.73 0.36
N ILE A 427 2.97 -27.07 0.62
CA ILE A 427 1.83 -26.49 -0.12
C ILE A 427 1.76 -24.97 0.10
N TYR A 428 1.84 -24.52 1.35
CA TYR A 428 1.87 -23.09 1.66
C TYR A 428 3.01 -22.36 0.96
N ASN A 429 4.22 -22.93 0.97
CA ASN A 429 5.39 -22.32 0.33
C ASN A 429 5.18 -22.17 -1.19
N TYR A 430 4.53 -23.13 -1.83
CA TYR A 430 4.15 -23.02 -3.24
C TYR A 430 3.18 -21.88 -3.46
N LEU A 431 2.07 -21.83 -2.71
CA LEU A 431 1.02 -20.83 -2.85
C LEU A 431 1.55 -19.41 -2.56
N ALA A 432 2.45 -19.28 -1.58
CA ALA A 432 3.13 -18.02 -1.29
C ALA A 432 4.05 -17.58 -2.44
N ALA A 433 4.81 -18.51 -3.03
CA ALA A 433 5.67 -18.21 -4.18
C ALA A 433 4.85 -17.82 -5.42
N LYS A 434 3.67 -18.45 -5.64
CA LYS A 434 2.72 -18.08 -6.69
C LYS A 434 2.19 -16.66 -6.47
N ALA A 435 1.73 -16.32 -5.28
CA ALA A 435 1.24 -15.00 -4.96
C ALA A 435 2.33 -13.92 -5.17
N ASP A 436 3.59 -14.22 -4.80
CA ASP A 436 4.71 -13.31 -5.04
C ASP A 436 5.04 -13.17 -6.53
N LEU A 437 4.90 -14.22 -7.33
CA LEU A 437 5.04 -14.18 -8.79
C LEU A 437 3.96 -13.30 -9.42
N ASP A 438 2.68 -13.54 -9.09
CA ASP A 438 1.52 -12.78 -9.60
C ASP A 438 1.71 -11.28 -9.35
N LYS A 439 2.16 -10.91 -8.14
CA LYS A 439 2.51 -9.53 -7.80
C LYS A 439 3.63 -8.97 -8.70
N VAL A 440 4.71 -9.71 -8.90
CA VAL A 440 5.84 -9.26 -9.74
C VAL A 440 5.43 -9.13 -11.21
N LEU A 441 4.57 -10.01 -11.69
CA LEU A 441 4.03 -9.91 -13.05
C LEU A 441 3.01 -8.77 -13.20
N GLY A 442 2.47 -8.26 -12.10
CA GLY A 442 1.41 -7.25 -12.09
C GLY A 442 0.07 -7.82 -12.56
N ASP A 443 -0.21 -9.06 -12.19
CA ASP A 443 -1.47 -9.73 -12.51
C ASP A 443 -2.63 -9.13 -11.71
N GLU A 444 -3.64 -8.64 -12.44
CA GLU A 444 -4.86 -8.02 -11.88
C GLU A 444 -6.08 -8.95 -11.92
N SER A 445 -5.92 -10.21 -12.32
CA SER A 445 -7.05 -11.13 -12.47
C SER A 445 -7.94 -11.15 -11.24
N LYS A 446 -7.34 -11.29 -10.06
CA LYS A 446 -8.05 -11.28 -8.77
C LYS A 446 -8.71 -9.94 -8.43
N ILE A 447 -8.13 -8.80 -8.84
CA ILE A 447 -8.74 -7.48 -8.64
C ILE A 447 -9.94 -7.28 -9.56
N GLN A 448 -9.89 -7.83 -10.78
CA GLN A 448 -10.96 -7.69 -11.76
C GLN A 448 -12.13 -8.64 -11.47
N GLU A 449 -11.89 -9.82 -10.92
CA GLU A 449 -12.92 -10.75 -10.47
C GLU A 449 -13.71 -10.14 -9.31
N THR A 450 -13.03 -9.58 -8.32
CA THR A 450 -13.62 -8.92 -7.16
C THR A 450 -14.49 -7.69 -7.51
N ASN A 451 -14.25 -7.02 -8.65
CA ASN A 451 -15.05 -5.86 -9.09
C ASN A 451 -16.26 -6.23 -9.98
N LYS A 452 -16.47 -7.51 -10.30
CA LYS A 452 -17.57 -7.97 -11.16
C LYS A 452 -18.79 -8.52 -10.41
N GLU A 453 -18.63 -8.86 -9.14
CA GLU A 453 -19.69 -9.26 -8.22
C GLU A 453 -20.18 -8.04 -7.38
#